data_96d34d737b87791b6f6a9847385d1359
#
_entry.id   96d34d737b87791b6f6a9847385d1359
#
_cell.length_a   1.000
_cell.length_b   1.000
_cell.length_c   1.000
_cell.angle_alpha   90.00
_cell.angle_beta   90.00
_cell.angle_gamma   90.00
#
_symmetry.space_group_name_H-M   'P 1'
#
loop_
_entity.id
_entity.type
_entity.pdbx_description
1 polymer ?
#
loop_
_entity_poly.entity_id
_entity_poly.type
_entity_poly.pdbx_seq_one_letter_code
_entity_poly.pdbx_strand_id
1 'polypeptide(L)' 'MSQQDMYENLCKKCYIKIMKPTKKEIKKMVMSEEIYQCDACHKKDYIVEYVED' A
#
# COMPACT_ATOMS: atom_id res chain seq x y z
N MET A 1 11.47 -11.37 15.58
CA MET A 1 11.43 -11.04 15.04
C MET A 1 10.69 -10.88 14.43
N SER A 2 10.46 -10.66 14.11
CA SER A 2 9.80 -10.29 13.63
C SER A 2 9.47 -10.49 12.52
N GLN A 3 8.87 -10.78 12.06
CA GLN A 3 8.56 -10.95 11.07
C GLN A 3 8.13 -10.19 10.36
N GLN A 4 8.26 -9.93 9.85
CA GLN A 4 7.79 -9.09 9.29
C GLN A 4 7.09 -9.30 8.21
N ASP A 5 6.23 -8.78 8.02
CA ASP A 5 5.35 -8.94 6.98
C ASP A 5 5.83 -8.20 5.81
N MET A 6 6.30 -8.91 4.83
CA MET A 6 6.84 -8.31 3.63
C MET A 6 5.75 -8.29 2.59
N TYR A 7 4.86 -7.34 2.70
CA TYR A 7 3.85 -7.17 1.68
C TYR A 7 4.45 -6.47 0.48
N GLU A 8 4.30 -7.05 -0.69
CA GLU A 8 4.80 -6.44 -1.91
C GLU A 8 3.76 -5.50 -2.52
N ASN A 9 2.51 -5.94 -2.49
CA ASN A 9 1.42 -5.17 -3.09
C ASN A 9 0.37 -4.89 -2.02
N LEU A 10 0.16 -3.62 -1.74
CA LEU A 10 -0.87 -3.21 -0.79
C LEU A 10 -1.77 -2.18 -1.46
N CYS A 11 -3.08 -2.42 -1.43
CA CYS A 11 -4.02 -1.43 -1.91
C CYS A 11 -4.02 -0.25 -0.93
N LYS A 12 -4.59 0.87 -1.37
CA LYS A 12 -4.53 2.09 -0.58
C LYS A 12 -5.08 1.88 0.83
N LYS A 13 -6.21 1.20 0.94
CA LYS A 13 -6.82 0.97 2.25
C LYS A 13 -5.93 0.15 3.17
N CYS A 14 -5.38 -0.93 2.64
CA CYS A 14 -4.51 -1.79 3.44
C CYS A 14 -3.22 -1.07 3.78
N TYR A 15 -2.68 -0.30 2.84
CA TYR A 15 -1.47 0.44 3.11
C TYR A 15 -1.68 1.42 4.26
N ILE A 16 -2.77 2.16 4.22
CA ILE A 16 -3.09 3.12 5.28
C ILE A 16 -3.27 2.40 6.61
N LYS A 17 -3.92 1.27 6.58
CA LYS A 17 -4.22 0.52 7.80
C LYS A 17 -2.96 -0.09 8.42
N ILE A 18 -2.08 -0.62 7.58
CA ILE A 18 -0.89 -1.32 8.06
C ILE A 18 0.27 -0.38 8.33
N MET A 19 0.55 0.50 7.38
CA MET A 19 1.70 1.39 7.48
C MET A 19 1.39 2.67 8.23
N LYS A 20 0.12 3.03 8.32
CA LYS A 20 -0.35 4.21 9.06
C LYS A 20 0.39 5.48 8.64
N PRO A 21 0.37 5.81 7.34
CA PRO A 21 1.05 7.01 6.88
C PRO A 21 0.34 8.27 7.36
N THR A 22 1.09 9.37 7.37
CA THR A 22 0.50 10.67 7.72
C THR A 22 -0.36 11.16 6.57
N LYS A 23 -1.17 12.20 6.86
CA LYS A 23 -1.98 12.81 5.81
C LYS A 23 -1.13 13.32 4.67
N LYS A 24 0.05 13.84 4.99
CA LYS A 24 0.97 14.33 4.00
C LYS A 24 1.43 13.21 3.09
N GLU A 25 1.75 12.08 3.69
CA GLU A 25 2.20 10.91 2.92
C GLU A 25 1.08 10.36 2.05
N ILE A 26 -0.13 10.37 2.56
CA ILE A 26 -1.26 9.90 1.78
C ILE A 26 -1.46 10.75 0.53
N LYS A 27 -1.27 12.07 0.65
CA LYS A 27 -1.40 12.96 -0.49
C LYS A 27 -0.30 12.75 -1.53
N LYS A 28 0.85 12.26 -1.09
CA LYS A 28 1.97 12.03 -1.99
C LYS A 28 2.09 10.58 -2.43
N MET A 29 1.09 9.80 -2.11
CA MET A 29 1.07 8.38 -2.44
C MET A 29 0.86 8.20 -3.94
N VAL A 30 1.73 7.43 -4.55
CA VAL A 30 1.65 7.15 -5.99
C VAL A 30 1.10 5.75 -6.17
N MET A 31 -0.02 5.64 -6.86
CA MET A 31 -0.68 4.37 -7.10
C MET A 31 -0.20 3.76 -8.41
N SER A 32 -0.34 2.46 -8.53
CA SER A 32 0.02 1.76 -9.76
C SER A 32 -0.95 2.13 -10.89
N GLU A 33 -0.48 1.97 -12.11
CA GLU A 33 -1.33 2.21 -13.27
C GLU A 33 -2.20 1.00 -13.59
N GLU A 34 -1.80 -0.15 -13.11
CA GLU A 34 -2.54 -1.39 -13.36
C GLU A 34 -3.06 -1.95 -12.05
N ILE A 35 -4.00 -2.87 -12.19
CA ILE A 35 -4.61 -3.50 -11.03
C ILE A 35 -3.82 -4.76 -10.67
N TYR A 36 -3.52 -4.88 -9.39
CA TYR A 36 -2.80 -6.03 -8.85
C TYR A 36 -3.55 -6.57 -7.65
N GLN A 37 -3.24 -7.79 -7.28
CA GLN A 37 -3.84 -8.38 -6.10
C GLN A 37 -3.14 -7.86 -4.86
N CYS A 38 -3.93 -7.35 -3.92
CA CYS A 38 -3.40 -6.88 -2.63
C CYS A 38 -2.96 -8.09 -1.80
N ASP A 39 -1.76 -8.02 -1.25
CA ASP A 39 -1.23 -9.13 -0.46
C ASP A 39 -1.88 -9.24 0.91
N ALA A 40 -2.56 -8.21 1.35
CA ALA A 40 -3.19 -8.20 2.67
C ALA A 40 -4.64 -8.66 2.62
N CYS A 41 -5.45 -8.05 1.74
CA CYS A 41 -6.87 -8.39 1.66
C CYS A 41 -7.18 -9.31 0.49
N HIS A 42 -6.21 -9.53 -0.39
CA HIS A 42 -6.32 -10.44 -1.54
C HIS A 42 -7.33 -10.00 -2.57
N LYS A 43 -7.78 -8.76 -2.52
CA LYS A 43 -8.65 -8.20 -3.52
C LYS A 43 -7.82 -7.52 -4.60
N LYS A 44 -8.36 -7.48 -5.81
CA LYS A 44 -7.67 -6.84 -6.92
C LYS A 44 -8.04 -5.37 -6.97
N ASP A 45 -7.03 -4.53 -6.94
CA ASP A 45 -7.23 -3.08 -6.94
C ASP A 45 -5.91 -2.42 -7.26
N TYR A 46 -5.95 -1.11 -7.42
CA TYR A 46 -4.71 -0.35 -7.58
C TYR A 46 -3.93 -0.42 -6.26
N ILE A 47 -2.64 -0.58 -6.38
CA ILE A 47 -1.78 -0.71 -5.21
C ILE A 47 -0.88 0.51 -5.10
N VAL A 48 -0.35 0.71 -3.89
CA VAL A 48 0.58 1.80 -3.63
C VAL A 48 1.96 1.41 -4.11
N GLU A 49 2.50 2.15 -5.09
CA GLU A 49 3.84 1.87 -5.58
C GLU A 49 4.90 2.49 -4.70
N TYR A 50 4.72 3.76 -4.36
CA TYR A 50 5.64 4.44 -3.47
C TYR A 50 5.00 5.74 -3.00
N VAL A 51 5.67 6.39 -2.07
CA VAL A 51 5.23 7.68 -1.55
C VAL A 51 6.32 8.69 -1.87
N GLU A 52 5.97 9.75 -2.57
CA GLU A 52 6.93 10.79 -2.91
C GLU A 52 7.36 11.55 -1.66
N ASP A 53 8.59 12.01 -1.68
CA ASP A 53 9.07 12.87 -0.61
C ASP A 53 8.77 14.33 -0.88
#